data_5c40f3f1e1dd107e7945a1aaa1f7a62a
#
_entry.id   5c40f3f1e1dd107e7945a1aaa1f7a62a
#
_cell.length_a   1.000
_cell.length_b   1.000
_cell.length_c   1.000
_cell.angle_alpha   90.00
_cell.angle_beta   90.00
_cell.angle_gamma   90.00
#
_symmetry.space_group_name_H-M   'P 1'
#
loop_
_entity.id
_entity.type
_entity.pdbx_description
1 polymer ?
#
loop_
_entity_poly.entity_id
_entity_poly.type
_entity_poly.pdbx_seq_one_letter_code
_entity_poly.pdbx_strand_id
1 'polypeptide(L)'
;MKVALTVNDFLRRAELVYPDRIAIVDEPDQPAESWGTITYREMAERARAMAAGLDALGIGVGERVAMVSHNSARLLTALFGVSGSGRVLVPINFRLVAEEVKYIVAHSGARVLLIDPELADAMADVECEHKLIIGADADATMMRFGVEPQPWEADEDATATINYTSGTTARPKGVQLTHRNLWLNASIFGWHMGVSDRDVYLH
;
A
#
# COMPACT_ATOMS: atom_id res chain seq x y z
N MET A 1 23.72 -5.09 18.11
CA MET A 1 22.43 -5.65 17.65
C MET A 1 22.12 -4.98 16.30
N LYS A 2 21.89 -5.74 15.23
CA LYS A 2 21.45 -5.20 13.94
C LYS A 2 19.93 -5.26 13.91
N VAL A 3 19.24 -4.17 13.58
CA VAL A 3 17.80 -4.11 13.40
C VAL A 3 17.54 -3.79 11.93
N ALA A 4 16.69 -4.55 11.26
CA ALA A 4 16.32 -4.33 9.88
C ALA A 4 15.49 -3.03 9.77
N LEU A 5 15.81 -2.21 8.77
CA LEU A 5 15.10 -0.96 8.48
C LEU A 5 13.90 -1.28 7.57
N THR A 6 12.71 -1.19 8.12
CA THR A 6 11.49 -1.51 7.36
C THR A 6 10.55 -0.32 7.22
N VAL A 7 9.72 -0.32 6.19
CA VAL A 7 8.70 0.72 6.00
C VAL A 7 7.75 0.79 7.19
N ASN A 8 7.51 -0.32 7.86
CA ASN A 8 6.60 -0.39 9.01
C ASN A 8 7.10 0.37 10.25
N ASP A 9 8.41 0.64 10.34
CA ASP A 9 8.99 1.36 11.50
C ASP A 9 8.38 2.76 11.67
N PHE A 10 8.04 3.42 10.57
CA PHE A 10 7.43 4.75 10.60
C PHE A 10 6.04 4.71 11.23
N LEU A 11 5.16 3.82 10.78
CA LEU A 11 3.81 3.72 11.32
C LEU A 11 3.82 3.19 12.76
N ARG A 12 4.62 2.17 13.06
CA ARG A 12 4.78 1.64 14.41
C ARG A 12 5.27 2.70 15.39
N ARG A 13 6.25 3.53 14.97
CA ARG A 13 6.73 4.63 15.80
C ARG A 13 5.63 5.68 16.00
N ALA A 14 4.91 6.05 14.94
CA ALA A 14 3.84 7.03 15.03
C ALA A 14 2.70 6.57 15.94
N GLU A 15 2.26 5.31 15.82
CA GLU A 15 1.29 4.70 16.71
C GLU A 15 1.74 4.70 18.18
N LEU A 16 3.01 4.40 18.43
CA LEU A 16 3.54 4.34 19.81
C LEU A 16 3.66 5.73 20.45
N VAL A 17 4.08 6.74 19.69
CA VAL A 17 4.41 8.07 20.21
C VAL A 17 3.23 9.05 20.10
N TYR A 18 2.41 8.91 19.07
CA TYR A 18 1.33 9.84 18.73
C TYR A 18 0.01 9.12 18.38
N PRO A 19 -0.45 8.12 19.17
CA PRO A 19 -1.57 7.26 18.79
C PRO A 19 -2.85 8.02 18.43
N ASP A 20 -3.16 9.06 19.18
CA ASP A 20 -4.42 9.82 19.07
C ASP A 20 -4.28 11.08 18.21
N ARG A 21 -3.10 11.31 17.59
CA ARG A 21 -2.91 12.40 16.64
C ARG A 21 -3.50 11.99 15.29
N ILE A 22 -4.07 12.96 14.58
CA ILE A 22 -4.56 12.79 13.19
C ILE A 22 -3.38 12.37 12.31
N ALA A 23 -3.54 11.24 11.64
CA ALA A 23 -2.61 10.70 10.66
C ALA A 23 -3.00 11.11 9.25
N ILE A 24 -4.28 11.03 8.92
CA ILE A 24 -4.82 11.29 7.58
C ILE A 24 -6.13 12.08 7.71
N VAL A 25 -6.31 13.06 6.83
CA VAL A 25 -7.60 13.62 6.48
C VAL A 25 -7.87 13.18 5.04
N ASP A 26 -8.77 12.23 4.87
CA ASP A 26 -9.09 11.63 3.58
C ASP A 26 -10.02 12.51 2.76
N GLU A 27 -9.85 12.51 1.44
CA GLU A 27 -10.71 13.28 0.52
C GLU A 27 -12.17 12.84 0.67
N PRO A 28 -13.11 13.78 0.95
CA PRO A 28 -14.52 13.40 1.12
C PRO A 28 -15.19 13.03 -0.21
N ASP A 29 -14.81 13.68 -1.31
CA ASP A 29 -15.43 13.52 -2.64
C ASP A 29 -14.59 12.56 -3.50
N GLN A 30 -14.40 11.33 -3.04
CA GLN A 30 -13.68 10.28 -3.78
C GLN A 30 -14.63 9.13 -4.18
N PRO A 31 -14.27 8.33 -5.22
CA PRO A 31 -15.16 7.28 -5.72
C PRO A 31 -15.50 6.19 -4.69
N ALA A 32 -14.54 5.79 -3.85
CA ALA A 32 -14.78 4.91 -2.71
C ALA A 32 -15.22 5.75 -1.50
N GLU A 33 -16.06 5.21 -0.63
CA GLU A 33 -16.45 5.88 0.61
C GLU A 33 -15.21 6.32 1.40
N SER A 34 -15.13 7.61 1.70
CA SER A 34 -14.03 8.21 2.44
C SER A 34 -13.94 7.64 3.86
N TRP A 35 -12.73 7.43 4.35
CA TRP A 35 -12.51 7.11 5.76
C TRP A 35 -12.53 8.36 6.66
N GLY A 36 -12.67 9.55 6.07
CA GLY A 36 -12.71 10.81 6.81
C GLY A 36 -11.38 11.12 7.50
N THR A 37 -11.45 11.51 8.76
CA THR A 37 -10.27 11.81 9.57
C THR A 37 -9.91 10.60 10.44
N ILE A 38 -8.71 10.07 10.29
CA ILE A 38 -8.22 8.92 11.07
C ILE A 38 -6.94 9.24 11.82
N THR A 39 -6.79 8.66 13.01
CA THR A 39 -5.61 8.76 13.87
C THR A 39 -4.54 7.76 13.46
N TYR A 40 -3.31 7.92 13.98
CA TYR A 40 -2.24 6.92 13.79
C TYR A 40 -2.61 5.55 14.36
N ARG A 41 -3.34 5.49 15.46
CA ARG A 41 -3.87 4.24 16.03
C ARG A 41 -4.80 3.54 15.04
N GLU A 42 -5.78 4.25 14.50
CA GLU A 42 -6.73 3.72 13.53
C GLU A 42 -6.06 3.32 12.22
N MET A 43 -5.08 4.10 11.75
CA MET A 43 -4.30 3.75 10.57
C MET A 43 -3.51 2.45 10.77
N ALA A 44 -2.87 2.29 11.94
CA ALA A 44 -2.12 1.09 12.28
C ALA A 44 -3.03 -0.14 12.45
N GLU A 45 -4.20 0.03 13.05
CA GLU A 45 -5.22 -1.02 13.14
C GLU A 45 -5.70 -1.47 11.76
N ARG A 46 -5.96 -0.52 10.84
CA ARG A 46 -6.34 -0.83 9.45
C ARG A 46 -5.22 -1.53 8.69
N ALA A 47 -3.98 -1.12 8.88
CA ALA A 47 -2.83 -1.78 8.26
C ALA A 47 -2.69 -3.23 8.74
N ARG A 48 -2.83 -3.49 10.04
CA ARG A 48 -2.85 -4.86 10.60
C ARG A 48 -4.04 -5.66 10.09
N ALA A 49 -5.23 -5.06 10.07
CA ALA A 49 -6.43 -5.71 9.55
C ALA A 49 -6.28 -6.13 8.09
N MET A 50 -5.67 -5.28 7.25
CA MET A 50 -5.34 -5.59 5.85
C MET A 50 -4.33 -6.74 5.76
N ALA A 51 -3.27 -6.73 6.56
CA ALA A 51 -2.29 -7.81 6.59
C ALA A 51 -2.93 -9.15 6.97
N ALA A 52 -3.80 -9.17 7.99
CA ALA A 52 -4.56 -10.37 8.38
C ALA A 52 -5.55 -10.83 7.29
N GLY A 53 -6.12 -9.89 6.54
CA GLY A 53 -6.94 -10.21 5.37
C GLY A 53 -6.15 -10.87 4.26
N LEU A 54 -4.93 -10.40 3.98
CA LEU A 54 -4.03 -11.03 3.02
C LEU A 54 -3.62 -12.44 3.46
N ASP A 55 -3.40 -12.66 4.76
CA ASP A 55 -3.18 -14.02 5.32
C ASP A 55 -4.37 -14.93 5.03
N ALA A 56 -5.60 -14.44 5.24
CA ALA A 56 -6.82 -15.21 5.00
C ALA A 56 -7.05 -15.54 3.52
N LEU A 57 -6.54 -14.70 2.60
CA LEU A 57 -6.53 -14.97 1.15
C LEU A 57 -5.37 -15.88 0.72
N GLY A 58 -4.51 -16.30 1.63
CA GLY A 58 -3.35 -17.13 1.33
C GLY A 58 -2.24 -16.38 0.59
N ILE A 59 -2.18 -15.06 0.74
CA ILE A 59 -1.12 -14.24 0.15
C ILE A 59 0.07 -14.21 1.12
N GLY A 60 1.17 -14.84 0.73
CA GLY A 60 2.36 -15.00 1.56
C GLY A 60 3.35 -13.84 1.46
N VAL A 61 4.42 -13.93 2.27
CA VAL A 61 5.57 -13.00 2.22
C VAL A 61 6.20 -13.02 0.82
N GLY A 62 6.56 -11.86 0.30
CA GLY A 62 7.14 -11.68 -1.04
C GLY A 62 6.11 -11.74 -2.17
N GLU A 63 4.85 -12.08 -1.93
CA GLU A 63 3.80 -12.06 -2.94
C GLU A 63 3.29 -10.63 -3.19
N ARG A 64 2.79 -10.38 -4.40
CA ARG A 64 2.49 -9.04 -4.88
C ARG A 64 1.00 -8.76 -4.79
N VAL A 65 0.70 -7.54 -4.33
CA VAL A 65 -0.63 -6.95 -4.28
C VAL A 65 -0.60 -5.70 -5.15
N ALA A 66 -1.32 -5.72 -6.27
CA ALA A 66 -1.48 -4.56 -7.14
C ALA A 66 -2.65 -3.69 -6.68
N MET A 67 -2.50 -2.38 -6.81
CA MET A 67 -3.55 -1.43 -6.50
C MET A 67 -3.57 -0.31 -7.54
N VAL A 68 -4.67 -0.19 -8.28
CA VAL A 68 -4.94 0.91 -9.21
C VAL A 68 -5.96 1.83 -8.57
N SER A 69 -5.51 3.01 -8.12
CA SER A 69 -6.32 3.92 -7.30
C SER A 69 -5.80 5.34 -7.39
N HIS A 70 -6.69 6.29 -7.15
CA HIS A 70 -6.32 7.65 -6.77
C HIS A 70 -5.59 7.66 -5.42
N ASN A 71 -4.94 8.78 -5.10
CA ASN A 71 -4.39 8.99 -3.76
C ASN A 71 -5.54 9.01 -2.74
N SER A 72 -5.42 8.19 -1.71
CA SER A 72 -6.46 8.03 -0.70
C SER A 72 -5.85 7.47 0.58
N ALA A 73 -6.60 7.54 1.68
CA ALA A 73 -6.21 6.90 2.93
C ALA A 73 -5.98 5.39 2.75
N ARG A 74 -6.75 4.73 1.89
CA ARG A 74 -6.59 3.30 1.59
C ARG A 74 -5.27 2.99 0.90
N LEU A 75 -4.86 3.80 -0.10
CA LEU A 75 -3.58 3.61 -0.79
C LEU A 75 -2.39 3.79 0.16
N LEU A 76 -2.42 4.85 1.00
CA LEU A 76 -1.37 5.06 1.98
C LEU A 76 -1.34 3.96 3.04
N THR A 77 -2.50 3.50 3.51
CA THR A 77 -2.59 2.38 4.45
C THR A 77 -2.11 1.06 3.82
N ALA A 78 -2.36 0.84 2.52
CA ALA A 78 -1.88 -0.33 1.81
C ALA A 78 -0.33 -0.40 1.78
N LEU A 79 0.38 0.73 1.74
CA LEU A 79 1.83 0.72 1.87
C LEU A 79 2.28 0.03 3.17
N PHE A 80 1.59 0.28 4.27
CA PHE A 80 1.93 -0.32 5.57
C PHE A 80 1.31 -1.72 5.74
N GLY A 81 0.07 -1.91 5.30
CA GLY A 81 -0.62 -3.20 5.43
C GLY A 81 -0.05 -4.28 4.52
N VAL A 82 0.36 -3.92 3.31
CA VAL A 82 0.98 -4.84 2.34
C VAL A 82 2.48 -4.93 2.59
N SER A 83 3.22 -3.83 2.36
CA SER A 83 4.68 -3.86 2.45
C SER A 83 5.15 -4.04 3.90
N GLY A 84 4.47 -3.40 4.88
CA GLY A 84 4.81 -3.54 6.28
C GLY A 84 4.63 -4.96 6.85
N SER A 85 3.94 -5.84 6.14
CA SER A 85 3.74 -7.26 6.46
C SER A 85 4.57 -8.22 5.59
N GLY A 86 5.60 -7.71 4.90
CA GLY A 86 6.53 -8.49 4.11
C GLY A 86 6.04 -8.86 2.70
N ARG A 87 4.88 -8.35 2.27
CA ARG A 87 4.39 -8.49 0.90
C ARG A 87 4.86 -7.32 0.04
N VAL A 88 4.64 -7.38 -1.25
CA VAL A 88 5.12 -6.37 -2.20
C VAL A 88 3.94 -5.58 -2.75
N LEU A 89 3.86 -4.29 -2.45
CA LEU A 89 2.86 -3.42 -3.07
C LEU A 89 3.30 -3.04 -4.49
N VAL A 90 2.35 -3.15 -5.44
CA VAL A 90 2.51 -2.69 -6.82
C VAL A 90 1.52 -1.56 -7.06
N PRO A 91 1.90 -0.31 -6.73
CA PRO A 91 1.03 0.84 -6.98
C PRO A 91 0.97 1.12 -8.48
N ILE A 92 -0.23 1.19 -9.02
CA ILE A 92 -0.49 1.40 -10.44
C ILE A 92 -1.14 2.76 -10.63
N ASN A 93 -0.59 3.55 -11.55
CA ASN A 93 -1.15 4.86 -11.89
C ASN A 93 -2.57 4.68 -12.47
N PHE A 94 -3.55 5.34 -11.87
CA PHE A 94 -4.96 5.29 -12.28
C PHE A 94 -5.23 5.83 -13.69
N ARG A 95 -4.26 6.56 -14.29
CA ARG A 95 -4.38 7.07 -15.66
C ARG A 95 -4.00 6.06 -16.75
N LEU A 96 -3.51 4.89 -16.36
CA LEU A 96 -3.15 3.85 -17.32
C LEU A 96 -4.40 3.19 -17.89
N VAL A 97 -4.32 2.79 -19.16
CA VAL A 97 -5.39 2.03 -19.80
C VAL A 97 -5.36 0.55 -19.39
N ALA A 98 -6.47 -0.15 -19.57
CA ALA A 98 -6.62 -1.56 -19.16
C ALA A 98 -5.50 -2.47 -19.66
N GLU A 99 -5.04 -2.31 -20.89
CA GLU A 99 -3.95 -3.13 -21.47
C GLU A 99 -2.61 -2.93 -20.75
N GLU A 100 -2.33 -1.72 -20.28
CA GLU A 100 -1.13 -1.44 -19.48
C GLU A 100 -1.24 -2.03 -18.09
N VAL A 101 -2.42 -1.90 -17.46
CA VAL A 101 -2.70 -2.51 -16.13
C VAL A 101 -2.62 -4.03 -16.21
N LYS A 102 -3.21 -4.63 -17.24
CA LYS A 102 -3.14 -6.07 -17.53
C LYS A 102 -1.69 -6.56 -17.65
N TYR A 103 -0.89 -5.81 -18.40
CA TYR A 103 0.55 -6.10 -18.52
C TYR A 103 1.26 -6.03 -17.15
N ILE A 104 1.00 -5.00 -16.37
CA ILE A 104 1.64 -4.80 -15.05
C ILE A 104 1.24 -5.94 -14.08
N VAL A 105 -0.04 -6.28 -14.01
CA VAL A 105 -0.54 -7.37 -13.15
C VAL A 105 0.11 -8.69 -13.53
N ALA A 106 0.12 -9.03 -14.82
CA ALA A 106 0.74 -10.26 -15.31
C ALA A 106 2.27 -10.28 -15.11
N HIS A 107 2.96 -9.18 -15.45
CA HIS A 107 4.42 -9.09 -15.36
C HIS A 107 4.93 -9.06 -13.91
N SER A 108 4.23 -8.39 -13.00
CA SER A 108 4.55 -8.42 -11.56
C SER A 108 4.18 -9.76 -10.91
N GLY A 109 3.28 -10.52 -11.51
CA GLY A 109 2.69 -11.71 -10.92
C GLY A 109 1.84 -11.39 -9.69
N ALA A 110 1.13 -10.27 -9.70
CA ALA A 110 0.24 -9.90 -8.60
C ALA A 110 -0.90 -10.91 -8.47
N ARG A 111 -1.15 -11.37 -7.25
CA ARG A 111 -2.25 -12.29 -6.92
C ARG A 111 -3.50 -11.57 -6.46
N VAL A 112 -3.35 -10.34 -5.98
CA VAL A 112 -4.47 -9.46 -5.62
C VAL A 112 -4.41 -8.22 -6.48
N LEU A 113 -5.56 -7.78 -6.99
CA LEU A 113 -5.74 -6.51 -7.68
C LEU A 113 -6.87 -5.73 -7.02
N LEU A 114 -6.51 -4.60 -6.42
CA LEU A 114 -7.44 -3.63 -5.84
C LEU A 114 -7.71 -2.54 -6.86
N ILE A 115 -8.98 -2.28 -7.17
CA ILE A 115 -9.40 -1.37 -8.23
C ILE A 115 -10.27 -0.28 -7.63
N ASP A 116 -9.94 0.99 -7.91
CA ASP A 116 -10.80 2.11 -7.60
C ASP A 116 -12.18 1.94 -8.27
N PRO A 117 -13.30 2.22 -7.58
CA PRO A 117 -14.64 2.05 -8.14
C PRO A 117 -14.86 2.79 -9.47
N GLU A 118 -14.26 3.97 -9.64
CA GLU A 118 -14.35 4.74 -10.89
C GLU A 118 -13.72 3.99 -12.09
N LEU A 119 -12.76 3.12 -11.83
CA LEU A 119 -12.02 2.37 -12.84
C LEU A 119 -12.55 0.95 -13.05
N ALA A 120 -13.55 0.52 -12.27
CA ALA A 120 -14.02 -0.86 -12.24
C ALA A 120 -14.45 -1.36 -13.64
N ASP A 121 -15.25 -0.57 -14.35
CA ASP A 121 -15.73 -0.93 -15.70
C ASP A 121 -14.58 -0.96 -16.71
N ALA A 122 -13.68 0.03 -16.66
CA ALA A 122 -12.54 0.09 -17.55
C ALA A 122 -11.56 -1.09 -17.35
N MET A 123 -11.49 -1.63 -16.13
CA MET A 123 -10.63 -2.75 -15.75
C MET A 123 -11.36 -4.10 -15.72
N ALA A 124 -12.57 -4.18 -16.32
CA ALA A 124 -13.40 -5.39 -16.28
C ALA A 124 -12.65 -6.64 -16.81
N ASP A 125 -11.89 -6.48 -17.89
CA ASP A 125 -11.16 -7.55 -18.57
C ASP A 125 -9.75 -7.83 -17.98
N VAL A 126 -9.35 -7.13 -16.92
CA VAL A 126 -8.08 -7.42 -16.25
C VAL A 126 -8.26 -8.61 -15.32
N GLU A 127 -7.62 -9.72 -15.63
CA GLU A 127 -7.69 -10.93 -14.82
C GLU A 127 -6.68 -10.89 -13.67
N CYS A 128 -7.13 -11.32 -12.48
CA CYS A 128 -6.29 -11.53 -11.29
C CYS A 128 -6.95 -12.58 -10.41
N GLU A 129 -6.18 -13.34 -9.64
CA GLU A 129 -6.70 -14.39 -8.75
C GLU A 129 -7.73 -13.82 -7.75
N HIS A 130 -7.42 -12.70 -7.13
CA HIS A 130 -8.33 -11.95 -6.28
C HIS A 130 -8.47 -10.52 -6.83
N LYS A 131 -9.60 -10.27 -7.47
CA LYS A 131 -9.92 -8.94 -8.02
C LYS A 131 -11.02 -8.33 -7.17
N LEU A 132 -10.72 -7.21 -6.51
CA LEU A 132 -11.59 -6.58 -5.53
C LEU A 132 -11.75 -5.09 -5.85
N ILE A 133 -12.99 -4.60 -5.76
CA ILE A 133 -13.27 -3.17 -5.89
C ILE A 133 -13.05 -2.50 -4.54
N ILE A 134 -12.24 -1.44 -4.51
CA ILE A 134 -11.94 -0.66 -3.32
C ILE A 134 -13.24 -0.10 -2.73
N GLY A 135 -13.36 -0.12 -1.42
CA GLY A 135 -14.57 0.21 -0.68
C GLY A 135 -15.22 -1.03 -0.11
N ALA A 136 -16.55 -1.16 -0.19
CA ALA A 136 -17.32 -2.17 0.53
C ALA A 136 -16.82 -3.60 0.30
N ASP A 137 -16.55 -4.01 -0.95
CA ASP A 137 -16.11 -5.37 -1.28
C ASP A 137 -14.70 -5.67 -0.78
N ALA A 138 -13.74 -4.77 -1.05
CA ALA A 138 -12.37 -4.93 -0.59
C ALA A 138 -12.28 -4.83 0.93
N ASP A 139 -12.98 -3.88 1.53
CA ASP A 139 -12.97 -3.69 2.97
C ASP A 139 -13.59 -4.92 3.68
N ALA A 140 -14.70 -5.46 3.20
CA ALA A 140 -15.33 -6.66 3.75
C ALA A 140 -14.43 -7.91 3.64
N THR A 141 -13.65 -8.01 2.56
CA THR A 141 -12.79 -9.17 2.29
C THR A 141 -11.45 -9.07 3.02
N MET A 142 -10.84 -7.88 3.01
CA MET A 142 -9.45 -7.67 3.44
C MET A 142 -9.31 -7.09 4.84
N MET A 143 -10.31 -6.36 5.39
CA MET A 143 -10.17 -5.73 6.70
C MET A 143 -10.59 -6.69 7.82
N ARG A 144 -9.64 -7.46 8.34
CA ARG A 144 -9.84 -8.41 9.44
C ARG A 144 -9.47 -7.79 10.79
N PHE A 145 -10.31 -6.87 11.28
CA PHE A 145 -10.09 -6.21 12.57
C PHE A 145 -10.09 -7.20 13.72
N GLY A 146 -9.19 -6.97 14.70
CA GLY A 146 -9.04 -7.82 15.88
C GLY A 146 -8.34 -9.16 15.63
N VAL A 147 -7.86 -9.41 14.39
CA VAL A 147 -7.07 -10.58 14.05
C VAL A 147 -5.61 -10.14 13.89
N GLU A 148 -4.71 -10.79 14.63
CA GLU A 148 -3.27 -10.54 14.48
C GLU A 148 -2.78 -11.18 13.17
N PRO A 149 -2.06 -10.41 12.32
CA PRO A 149 -1.47 -10.95 11.11
C PRO A 149 -0.31 -11.91 11.43
N GLN A 150 -0.03 -12.81 10.51
CA GLN A 150 1.12 -13.70 10.62
C GLN A 150 2.41 -12.89 10.73
N PRO A 151 3.29 -13.20 11.69
CA PRO A 151 4.58 -12.54 11.80
C PRO A 151 5.46 -12.89 10.58
N TRP A 152 6.27 -11.93 10.16
CA TRP A 152 7.31 -12.15 9.18
C TRP A 152 8.67 -11.75 9.73
N GLU A 153 9.72 -12.42 9.28
CA GLU A 153 11.08 -12.05 9.63
C GLU A 153 11.48 -10.82 8.80
N ALA A 154 11.71 -9.71 9.49
CA ALA A 154 11.99 -8.44 8.84
C ALA A 154 13.34 -8.47 8.10
N ASP A 155 13.31 -8.22 6.79
CA ASP A 155 14.47 -8.13 5.92
C ASP A 155 14.47 -6.77 5.22
N GLU A 156 15.48 -5.95 5.50
CA GLU A 156 15.60 -4.61 4.91
C GLU A 156 15.93 -4.63 3.41
N ASP A 157 16.50 -5.73 2.92
CA ASP A 157 16.86 -5.91 1.52
C ASP A 157 15.74 -6.56 0.70
N ALA A 158 14.67 -7.05 1.37
CA ALA A 158 13.47 -7.53 0.68
C ALA A 158 12.77 -6.41 -0.08
N THR A 159 12.16 -6.74 -1.23
CA THR A 159 11.37 -5.81 -2.03
C THR A 159 10.11 -5.40 -1.28
N ALA A 160 9.91 -4.11 -1.06
CA ALA A 160 8.71 -3.55 -0.46
C ALA A 160 7.68 -3.09 -1.50
N THR A 161 8.15 -2.48 -2.60
CA THR A 161 7.28 -2.04 -3.69
C THR A 161 7.89 -2.32 -5.06
N ILE A 162 7.04 -2.47 -6.08
CA ILE A 162 7.45 -2.48 -7.50
C ILE A 162 6.75 -1.34 -8.21
N ASN A 163 7.50 -0.30 -8.56
CA ASN A 163 6.97 0.88 -9.21
C ASN A 163 7.22 0.80 -10.72
N TYR A 164 6.14 0.86 -11.51
CA TYR A 164 6.25 0.83 -12.95
C TYR A 164 6.47 2.22 -13.53
N THR A 165 7.50 2.35 -14.35
CA THR A 165 7.83 3.60 -15.07
C THR A 165 7.66 3.42 -16.56
N SER A 166 7.20 4.47 -17.25
CA SER A 166 7.23 4.56 -18.71
C SER A 166 8.69 4.64 -19.15
N GLY A 167 9.28 3.50 -19.47
CA GLY A 167 10.64 3.47 -20.01
C GLY A 167 10.70 4.01 -21.45
N THR A 168 11.91 4.28 -21.95
CA THR A 168 12.19 4.60 -23.37
C THR A 168 11.87 3.45 -24.33
N THR A 169 11.47 2.30 -23.82
CA THR A 169 11.05 1.09 -24.54
C THR A 169 9.52 0.96 -24.50
N ALA A 170 8.95 0.23 -25.47
CA ALA A 170 7.51 0.11 -25.69
C ALA A 170 6.69 -0.48 -24.50
N ARG A 171 7.33 -0.96 -23.45
CA ARG A 171 6.64 -1.53 -22.27
C ARG A 171 7.17 -0.94 -20.96
N PRO A 172 6.29 -0.70 -19.96
CA PRO A 172 6.69 -0.24 -18.64
C PRO A 172 7.67 -1.19 -17.96
N LYS A 173 8.63 -0.63 -17.22
CA LYS A 173 9.61 -1.38 -16.43
C LYS A 173 9.26 -1.32 -14.96
N GLY A 174 9.26 -2.46 -14.28
CA GLY A 174 9.06 -2.55 -12.83
C GLY A 174 10.37 -2.30 -12.08
N VAL A 175 10.43 -1.21 -11.34
CA VAL A 175 11.54 -0.87 -10.46
C VAL A 175 11.23 -1.41 -9.06
N GLN A 176 12.04 -2.35 -8.60
CA GLN A 176 11.93 -2.90 -7.25
C GLN A 176 12.62 -1.95 -6.25
N LEU A 177 11.86 -1.50 -5.25
CA LEU A 177 12.38 -0.72 -4.13
C LEU A 177 12.35 -1.58 -2.88
N THR A 178 13.50 -1.72 -2.22
CA THR A 178 13.60 -2.47 -0.97
C THR A 178 13.06 -1.65 0.21
N HIS A 179 12.79 -2.30 1.32
CA HIS A 179 12.45 -1.64 2.57
C HIS A 179 13.51 -0.60 2.95
N ARG A 180 14.78 -0.96 2.82
CA ARG A 180 15.93 -0.07 3.07
C ARG A 180 15.92 1.16 2.16
N ASN A 181 15.60 0.99 0.85
CA ASN A 181 15.50 2.12 -0.07
C ASN A 181 14.44 3.12 0.37
N LEU A 182 13.23 2.63 0.69
CA LEU A 182 12.13 3.48 1.14
C LEU A 182 12.45 4.16 2.46
N TRP A 183 13.00 3.42 3.42
CA TRP A 183 13.36 3.95 4.73
C TRP A 183 14.39 5.07 4.64
N LEU A 184 15.49 4.84 3.90
CA LEU A 184 16.55 5.84 3.71
C LEU A 184 16.03 7.06 2.94
N ASN A 185 15.25 6.86 1.87
CA ASN A 185 14.68 7.95 1.11
C ASN A 185 13.78 8.84 1.98
N ALA A 186 12.87 8.24 2.76
CA ALA A 186 11.99 8.98 3.64
C ALA A 186 12.75 9.75 4.73
N SER A 187 13.77 9.13 5.34
CA SER A 187 14.57 9.76 6.39
C SER A 187 15.43 10.89 5.85
N ILE A 188 16.08 10.71 4.70
CA ILE A 188 16.90 11.74 4.06
C ILE A 188 16.02 12.90 3.58
N PHE A 189 14.88 12.61 2.94
CA PHE A 189 13.93 13.63 2.52
C PHE A 189 13.44 14.46 3.72
N GLY A 190 12.99 13.79 4.78
CA GLY A 190 12.53 14.46 6.00
C GLY A 190 13.59 15.36 6.61
N TRP A 191 14.85 14.91 6.64
CA TRP A 191 15.96 15.70 7.14
C TRP A 191 16.25 16.93 6.27
N HIS A 192 16.38 16.74 4.94
CA HIS A 192 16.68 17.86 4.04
C HIS A 192 15.58 18.92 3.98
N MET A 193 14.32 18.48 4.07
CA MET A 193 13.16 19.38 4.06
C MET A 193 12.86 19.97 5.44
N GLY A 194 13.55 19.52 6.49
CA GLY A 194 13.28 19.95 7.85
C GLY A 194 11.90 19.53 8.36
N VAL A 195 11.38 18.38 7.85
CA VAL A 195 10.06 17.87 8.24
C VAL A 195 9.99 17.60 9.74
N SER A 196 8.95 18.11 10.36
CA SER A 196 8.67 17.96 11.77
C SER A 196 7.34 17.24 12.02
N ASP A 197 7.08 16.92 13.28
CA ASP A 197 5.82 16.32 13.71
C ASP A 197 4.60 17.27 13.66
N ARG A 198 4.81 18.53 13.23
CA ARG A 198 3.78 19.56 13.11
C ARG A 198 3.35 19.82 11.67
N ASP A 199 4.08 19.25 10.72
CA ASP A 199 3.81 19.48 9.31
C ASP A 199 2.62 18.66 8.83
N VAL A 200 1.88 19.24 7.89
CA VAL A 200 0.79 18.61 7.17
C VAL A 200 1.19 18.56 5.70
N TYR A 201 1.16 17.40 5.12
CA TYR A 201 1.52 17.18 3.72
C TYR A 201 0.27 16.91 2.88
N LEU A 202 0.08 17.70 1.84
CA LEU A 202 -0.96 17.47 0.84
C LEU A 202 -0.40 16.54 -0.24
N HIS A 203 -1.12 15.46 -0.50
CA HIS A 203 -0.67 14.41 -1.41
C HIS A 203 -1.64 14.20 -2.56
#